data_eca189d5b04f849c078e9d4df79a5b38
#
_entry.id   eca189d5b04f849c078e9d4df79a5b38
#
_cell.length_a   1.000
_cell.length_b   1.000
_cell.length_c   1.000
_cell.angle_alpha   90.00
_cell.angle_beta   90.00
_cell.angle_gamma   90.00
#
_symmetry.space_group_name_H-M   'P 1'
#
loop_
_entity.id
_entity.type
_entity.pdbx_description
1 polymer ?
#
loop_
_entity_poly.entity_id
_entity_poly.type
_entity_poly.pdbx_seq_one_letter_code
_entity_poly.pdbx_strand_id
1 'polypeptide(L)'
;PDLQGFDLDCVELMPLYEAMQEMKMILWLHVGDAREQINASSPERVARIAEGFPALKIVAAHFGGYREWEKAEECLIGRFGNVYYDCSSSLWDMTPERGKYLIEKCGTDRVMFGSDYPAITPAVSLAEFLRLDLTEEVRDAVLYKNFMRIVAGSPE
;
A
#
# COMPACT_ATOMS: atom_id res chain seq x y z
N PRO A 1 13.70 -2.03 -3.24
CA PRO A 1 14.78 -1.07 -2.86
C PRO A 1 15.72 -1.64 -1.81
N ASP A 2 15.18 -2.15 -0.69
CA ASP A 2 15.96 -2.60 0.46
C ASP A 2 16.93 -3.77 0.15
N LEU A 3 16.52 -4.68 -0.73
CA LEU A 3 17.36 -5.77 -1.23
C LEU A 3 18.23 -5.37 -2.43
N GLN A 4 17.90 -4.28 -3.09
CA GLN A 4 18.54 -3.81 -4.32
C GLN A 4 19.54 -2.69 -4.05
N GLY A 5 19.56 -2.13 -2.83
CA GLY A 5 20.56 -1.18 -2.37
C GLY A 5 20.41 0.24 -2.93
N PHE A 6 19.16 0.70 -3.16
CA PHE A 6 18.89 2.09 -3.52
C PHE A 6 17.70 2.65 -2.74
N ASP A 7 17.72 3.94 -2.51
CA ASP A 7 16.62 4.67 -1.89
C ASP A 7 15.50 4.95 -2.90
N LEU A 8 14.22 4.76 -2.51
CA LEU A 8 13.08 5.00 -3.40
C LEU A 8 13.02 6.44 -3.94
N ASP A 9 13.46 7.40 -3.17
CA ASP A 9 13.44 8.81 -3.53
C ASP A 9 14.80 9.35 -4.03
N CYS A 10 15.70 8.47 -4.49
CA CYS A 10 16.96 8.88 -5.08
C CYS A 10 16.73 9.60 -6.43
N VAL A 11 17.60 10.55 -6.74
CA VAL A 11 17.46 11.42 -7.93
C VAL A 11 17.46 10.64 -9.25
N GLU A 12 18.12 9.50 -9.28
CA GLU A 12 18.22 8.63 -10.44
C GLU A 12 16.88 8.02 -10.84
N LEU A 13 15.94 7.88 -9.90
CA LEU A 13 14.60 7.36 -10.16
C LEU A 13 13.59 8.43 -10.57
N MET A 14 13.86 9.72 -10.38
CA MET A 14 12.91 10.79 -10.72
C MET A 14 12.46 10.76 -12.19
N PRO A 15 13.35 10.55 -13.19
CA PRO A 15 12.92 10.44 -14.58
C PRO A 15 12.01 9.23 -14.85
N LEU A 16 12.18 8.13 -14.10
CA LEU A 16 11.31 6.97 -14.20
C LEU A 16 9.89 7.30 -13.70
N TYR A 17 9.78 7.97 -12.55
CA TYR A 17 8.48 8.35 -11.99
C TYR A 17 7.74 9.35 -12.88
N GLU A 18 8.47 10.30 -13.48
CA GLU A 18 7.92 11.22 -14.47
C GLU A 18 7.34 10.49 -15.68
N ALA A 19 8.12 9.58 -16.28
CA ALA A 19 7.66 8.77 -17.39
C ALA A 19 6.46 7.88 -17.03
N MET A 20 6.47 7.25 -15.85
CA MET A 20 5.34 6.45 -15.37
C MET A 20 4.08 7.29 -15.19
N GLN A 21 4.21 8.51 -14.66
CA GLN A 21 3.11 9.46 -14.50
C GLN A 21 2.52 9.86 -15.85
N GLU A 22 3.36 10.24 -16.83
CA GLU A 22 2.95 10.59 -18.20
C GLU A 22 2.23 9.44 -18.90
N MET A 23 2.73 8.22 -18.73
CA MET A 23 2.15 7.00 -19.29
C MET A 23 0.92 6.51 -18.51
N LYS A 24 0.50 7.18 -17.43
CA LYS A 24 -0.59 6.77 -16.53
C LYS A 24 -0.40 5.36 -15.95
N MET A 25 0.85 4.98 -15.72
CA MET A 25 1.19 3.71 -15.09
C MET A 25 0.92 3.76 -13.57
N ILE A 26 0.86 2.59 -12.95
CA ILE A 26 0.75 2.46 -11.51
C ILE A 26 2.10 2.02 -10.97
N LEU A 27 2.59 2.76 -9.98
CA LEU A 27 3.78 2.40 -9.23
C LEU A 27 3.38 1.57 -8.01
N TRP A 28 3.68 0.28 -8.01
CA TRP A 28 3.41 -0.61 -6.86
C TRP A 28 4.70 -0.89 -6.11
N LEU A 29 4.75 -0.48 -4.84
CA LEU A 29 5.97 -0.48 -4.04
C LEU A 29 5.83 -1.37 -2.80
N HIS A 30 6.87 -2.15 -2.52
CA HIS A 30 7.11 -2.62 -1.15
C HIS A 30 7.46 -1.42 -0.27
N VAL A 31 6.86 -1.30 0.91
CA VAL A 31 7.08 -0.20 1.85
C VAL A 31 7.33 -0.74 3.25
N GLY A 32 8.35 -0.22 3.90
CA GLY A 32 8.74 -0.58 5.26
C GLY A 32 9.64 -1.81 5.35
N ASP A 33 10.33 -1.93 6.46
CA ASP A 33 11.14 -3.11 6.81
C ASP A 33 11.14 -3.30 8.33
N ALA A 34 11.13 -4.55 8.79
CA ALA A 34 11.20 -4.87 10.22
C ALA A 34 12.58 -4.55 10.84
N ARG A 35 13.58 -4.26 10.03
CA ARG A 35 14.96 -3.97 10.47
C ARG A 35 15.16 -2.46 10.54
N GLU A 36 15.36 -1.93 11.73
CA GLU A 36 15.48 -0.47 11.98
C GLU A 36 16.57 0.24 11.15
N GLN A 37 17.59 -0.48 10.69
CA GLN A 37 18.68 0.10 9.89
C GLN A 37 18.33 0.23 8.41
N ILE A 38 17.22 -0.35 7.97
CA ILE A 38 16.81 -0.36 6.57
C ILE A 38 15.64 0.60 6.41
N ASN A 39 15.84 1.64 5.62
CA ASN A 39 14.83 2.66 5.37
C ASN A 39 14.73 3.07 3.88
N ALA A 40 15.27 2.25 2.98
CA ALA A 40 15.30 2.56 1.56
C ALA A 40 13.88 2.62 0.93
N SER A 41 12.90 1.96 1.55
CA SER A 41 11.48 1.98 1.19
C SER A 41 10.58 2.51 2.31
N SER A 42 11.06 3.42 3.14
CA SER A 42 10.28 3.91 4.28
C SER A 42 9.02 4.70 3.85
N PRO A 43 7.98 4.78 4.70
CA PRO A 43 6.77 5.56 4.41
C PRO A 43 7.05 7.03 4.06
N GLU A 44 8.06 7.66 4.68
CA GLU A 44 8.43 9.04 4.42
C GLU A 44 8.99 9.23 2.99
N ARG A 45 9.70 8.23 2.45
CA ARG A 45 10.20 8.27 1.07
C ARG A 45 9.06 8.17 0.08
N VAL A 46 8.09 7.30 0.35
CA VAL A 46 6.87 7.19 -0.46
C VAL A 46 6.06 8.49 -0.42
N ALA A 47 5.97 9.13 0.74
CA ALA A 47 5.31 10.43 0.89
C ALA A 47 5.97 11.51 0.00
N ARG A 48 7.31 11.56 -0.05
CA ARG A 48 8.04 12.51 -0.93
C ARG A 48 7.78 12.24 -2.42
N ILE A 49 7.72 10.97 -2.82
CA ILE A 49 7.35 10.60 -4.21
C ILE A 49 5.91 11.01 -4.51
N ALA A 50 4.97 10.73 -3.59
CA ALA A 50 3.57 11.08 -3.76
C ALA A 50 3.35 12.60 -3.90
N GLU A 51 4.10 13.40 -3.16
CA GLU A 51 4.09 14.85 -3.23
C GLU A 51 4.70 15.37 -4.54
N GLY A 52 5.84 14.80 -4.95
CA GLY A 52 6.55 15.21 -6.17
C GLY A 52 5.83 14.82 -7.47
N PHE A 53 5.04 13.74 -7.44
CA PHE A 53 4.34 13.19 -8.61
C PHE A 53 2.84 13.00 -8.33
N PRO A 54 2.06 14.09 -8.21
CA PRO A 54 0.68 14.03 -7.73
C PRO A 54 -0.30 13.32 -8.68
N ALA A 55 0.05 13.15 -9.95
CA ALA A 55 -0.75 12.43 -10.93
C ALA A 55 -0.32 10.95 -11.09
N LEU A 56 0.80 10.54 -10.47
CA LEU A 56 1.24 9.15 -10.44
C LEU A 56 0.40 8.37 -9.41
N LYS A 57 -0.30 7.32 -9.85
CA LYS A 57 -0.94 6.40 -8.92
C LYS A 57 0.11 5.53 -8.23
N ILE A 58 0.15 5.55 -6.91
CA ILE A 58 1.08 4.77 -6.10
C ILE A 58 0.29 3.79 -5.25
N VAL A 59 0.65 2.52 -5.30
CA VAL A 59 0.15 1.51 -4.36
C VAL A 59 1.27 1.20 -3.38
N ALA A 60 1.10 1.63 -2.16
CA ALA A 60 2.00 1.38 -1.04
C ALA A 60 1.59 0.07 -0.35
N ALA A 61 2.35 -1.00 -0.58
CA ALA A 61 2.08 -2.30 0.00
C ALA A 61 2.11 -2.30 1.54
N HIS A 62 1.49 -3.31 2.16
CA HIS A 62 1.53 -3.53 3.60
C HIS A 62 0.97 -2.36 4.42
N PHE A 63 -0.17 -1.80 3.99
CA PHE A 63 -0.74 -0.57 4.57
C PHE A 63 0.23 0.61 4.57
N GLY A 64 1.13 0.67 3.59
CA GLY A 64 2.09 1.75 3.45
C GLY A 64 3.30 1.68 4.37
N GLY A 65 3.57 0.53 5.02
CA GLY A 65 4.76 0.37 5.86
C GLY A 65 4.78 -0.92 6.65
N TYR A 66 5.39 -2.00 6.11
CA TYR A 66 5.53 -3.26 6.83
C TYR A 66 6.24 -3.05 8.18
N ARG A 67 5.50 -3.29 9.28
CA ARG A 67 5.94 -3.06 10.67
C ARG A 67 6.33 -1.63 11.02
N GLU A 68 6.01 -0.68 10.16
CA GLU A 68 6.19 0.77 10.36
C GLU A 68 4.85 1.52 10.24
N TRP A 69 3.73 0.85 10.62
CA TRP A 69 2.38 1.39 10.42
C TRP A 69 2.14 2.73 11.13
N GLU A 70 2.73 2.96 12.30
CA GLU A 70 2.65 4.23 13.02
C GLU A 70 3.30 5.36 12.21
N LYS A 71 4.47 5.13 11.61
CA LYS A 71 5.11 6.09 10.71
C LYS A 71 4.27 6.34 9.46
N ALA A 72 3.70 5.27 8.88
CA ALA A 72 2.80 5.42 7.74
C ALA A 72 1.57 6.28 8.10
N GLU A 73 0.99 6.13 9.29
CA GLU A 73 -0.09 6.98 9.78
C GLU A 73 0.33 8.44 9.96
N GLU A 74 1.57 8.66 10.39
CA GLU A 74 2.10 10.01 10.63
C GLU A 74 2.39 10.78 9.34
N CYS A 75 2.84 10.12 8.28
CA CYS A 75 3.35 10.83 7.10
C CYS A 75 2.68 10.47 5.76
N LEU A 76 1.99 9.33 5.65
CA LEU A 76 1.51 8.80 4.37
C LEU A 76 0.00 8.59 4.33
N ILE A 77 -0.56 7.87 5.32
CA ILE A 77 -1.96 7.44 5.31
C ILE A 77 -2.91 8.62 5.37
N GLY A 78 -3.83 8.69 4.38
CA GLY A 78 -4.86 9.72 4.30
C GLY A 78 -4.37 11.11 3.91
N ARG A 79 -3.08 11.26 3.52
CA ARG A 79 -2.49 12.57 3.19
C ARG A 79 -2.45 12.87 1.69
N PHE A 80 -2.41 11.85 0.85
CA PHE A 80 -2.22 12.00 -0.59
C PHE A 80 -3.37 11.37 -1.38
N GLY A 81 -3.94 12.11 -2.32
CA GLY A 81 -5.04 11.65 -3.17
C GLY A 81 -4.64 10.57 -4.18
N ASN A 82 -3.35 10.45 -4.49
CA ASN A 82 -2.78 9.52 -5.44
C ASN A 82 -2.19 8.25 -4.80
N VAL A 83 -2.27 8.09 -3.47
CA VAL A 83 -1.77 6.90 -2.76
C VAL A 83 -2.91 5.95 -2.44
N TYR A 84 -2.70 4.70 -2.76
CA TYR A 84 -3.53 3.53 -2.46
C TYR A 84 -2.71 2.52 -1.69
N TYR A 85 -3.34 1.49 -1.14
CA TYR A 85 -2.69 0.55 -0.25
C TYR A 85 -3.09 -0.88 -0.59
N ASP A 86 -2.32 -1.86 -0.16
CA ASP A 86 -2.77 -3.24 -0.02
C ASP A 86 -2.56 -3.74 1.43
N CYS A 87 -3.27 -4.79 1.80
CA CYS A 87 -3.18 -5.37 3.14
C CYS A 87 -2.26 -6.59 3.22
N SER A 88 -1.43 -6.81 2.20
CA SER A 88 -0.55 -7.96 2.13
C SER A 88 0.43 -8.01 3.31
N SER A 89 0.80 -9.21 3.72
CA SER A 89 1.73 -9.49 4.83
C SER A 89 1.49 -8.71 6.13
N SER A 90 0.27 -8.24 6.40
CA SER A 90 0.02 -7.36 7.54
C SER A 90 -0.97 -7.95 8.55
N LEU A 91 -2.07 -8.51 8.09
CA LEU A 91 -3.20 -8.89 8.96
C LEU A 91 -2.88 -10.02 9.94
N TRP A 92 -1.92 -10.87 9.63
CA TRP A 92 -1.46 -11.94 10.54
C TRP A 92 -0.58 -11.42 11.70
N ASP A 93 -0.04 -10.22 11.57
CA ASP A 93 0.89 -9.60 12.53
C ASP A 93 0.19 -8.49 13.36
N MET A 94 -1.14 -8.41 13.31
CA MET A 94 -1.93 -7.46 14.07
C MET A 94 -3.28 -8.04 14.52
N THR A 95 -3.95 -7.36 15.46
CA THR A 95 -5.30 -7.75 15.86
C THR A 95 -6.33 -7.40 14.76
N PRO A 96 -7.48 -8.13 14.69
CA PRO A 96 -8.54 -7.79 13.75
C PRO A 96 -9.01 -6.33 13.86
N GLU A 97 -9.09 -5.79 15.06
CA GLU A 97 -9.49 -4.39 15.31
C GLU A 97 -8.50 -3.40 14.71
N ARG A 98 -7.19 -3.71 14.81
CA ARG A 98 -6.13 -2.89 14.19
C ARG A 98 -6.19 -2.95 12.66
N GLY A 99 -6.42 -4.13 12.10
CA GLY A 99 -6.60 -4.31 10.65
C GLY A 99 -7.80 -3.53 10.12
N LYS A 100 -8.96 -3.63 10.80
CA LYS A 100 -10.15 -2.82 10.48
C LYS A 100 -9.85 -1.32 10.56
N TYR A 101 -9.24 -0.86 11.64
CA TYR A 101 -8.86 0.55 11.82
C TYR A 101 -7.98 1.05 10.66
N LEU A 102 -6.96 0.28 10.25
CA LEU A 102 -6.08 0.69 9.15
C LEU A 102 -6.84 0.77 7.81
N ILE A 103 -7.75 -0.17 7.53
CA ILE A 103 -8.60 -0.09 6.34
C ILE A 103 -9.43 1.20 6.33
N GLU A 104 -10.06 1.53 7.45
CA GLU A 104 -10.86 2.75 7.59
C GLU A 104 -9.98 4.01 7.49
N LYS A 105 -8.80 3.99 8.09
CA LYS A 105 -7.84 5.11 8.10
C LYS A 105 -7.24 5.38 6.72
N CYS A 106 -6.90 4.32 5.98
CA CYS A 106 -6.44 4.42 4.59
C CYS A 106 -7.54 4.92 3.63
N GLY A 107 -8.80 4.66 3.98
CA GLY A 107 -9.97 4.82 3.13
C GLY A 107 -10.43 3.48 2.55
N THR A 108 -11.68 3.10 2.84
CA THR A 108 -12.25 1.81 2.43
C THR A 108 -12.30 1.60 0.91
N ASP A 109 -12.23 2.70 0.15
CA ASP A 109 -12.14 2.73 -1.31
C ASP A 109 -10.70 2.72 -1.84
N ARG A 110 -9.68 2.71 -0.96
CA ARG A 110 -8.27 2.83 -1.33
C ARG A 110 -7.43 1.60 -0.98
N VAL A 111 -7.98 0.66 -0.24
CA VAL A 111 -7.28 -0.56 0.17
C VAL A 111 -7.67 -1.71 -0.74
N MET A 112 -6.68 -2.50 -1.15
CA MET A 112 -6.85 -3.72 -1.94
C MET A 112 -6.39 -4.93 -1.13
N PHE A 113 -7.03 -6.07 -1.36
CA PHE A 113 -6.59 -7.34 -0.81
C PHE A 113 -5.33 -7.82 -1.52
N GLY A 114 -4.35 -8.28 -0.74
CA GLY A 114 -3.13 -8.93 -1.20
C GLY A 114 -2.66 -10.00 -0.22
N SER A 115 -1.86 -10.94 -0.66
CA SER A 115 -1.27 -12.00 0.18
C SER A 115 0.23 -11.86 0.37
N ASP A 116 0.92 -11.26 -0.59
CA ASP A 116 2.39 -11.26 -0.66
C ASP A 116 2.96 -12.68 -0.88
N TYR A 117 2.27 -13.47 -1.72
CA TYR A 117 2.77 -14.80 -2.08
C TYR A 117 4.17 -14.70 -2.74
N PRO A 118 5.16 -15.54 -2.40
CA PRO A 118 5.03 -16.76 -1.59
C PRO A 118 5.29 -16.59 -0.07
N ALA A 119 5.47 -15.37 0.43
CA ALA A 119 5.70 -15.15 1.86
C ALA A 119 4.51 -15.64 2.70
N ILE A 120 3.28 -15.33 2.27
CA ILE A 120 2.04 -15.85 2.86
C ILE A 120 1.15 -16.39 1.74
N THR A 121 0.50 -17.53 1.98
CA THR A 121 -0.42 -18.07 0.98
C THR A 121 -1.73 -17.27 0.92
N PRO A 122 -2.36 -17.14 -0.27
CA PRO A 122 -3.65 -16.45 -0.40
C PRO A 122 -4.72 -16.99 0.55
N ALA A 123 -4.73 -18.30 0.81
CA ALA A 123 -5.70 -18.91 1.71
C ALA A 123 -5.54 -18.42 3.17
N VAL A 124 -4.29 -18.29 3.65
CA VAL A 124 -4.01 -17.76 4.99
C VAL A 124 -4.38 -16.28 5.07
N SER A 125 -3.94 -15.47 4.10
CA SER A 125 -4.28 -14.04 4.07
C SER A 125 -5.78 -13.80 4.03
N LEU A 126 -6.52 -14.60 3.24
CA LEU A 126 -7.97 -14.50 3.16
C LEU A 126 -8.63 -14.88 4.49
N ALA A 127 -8.15 -15.93 5.15
CA ALA A 127 -8.69 -16.33 6.45
C ALA A 127 -8.51 -15.23 7.49
N GLU A 128 -7.35 -14.57 7.56
CA GLU A 128 -7.12 -13.42 8.45
C GLU A 128 -8.02 -12.22 8.07
N PHE A 129 -8.14 -11.90 6.80
CA PHE A 129 -9.01 -10.83 6.34
C PHE A 129 -10.49 -11.07 6.71
N LEU A 130 -10.98 -12.29 6.58
CA LEU A 130 -12.38 -12.63 6.91
C LEU A 130 -12.69 -12.59 8.42
N ARG A 131 -11.68 -12.49 9.28
CA ARG A 131 -11.86 -12.26 10.73
C ARG A 131 -12.19 -10.79 11.06
N LEU A 132 -11.96 -9.88 10.11
CA LEU A 132 -12.25 -8.47 10.33
C LEU A 132 -13.77 -8.25 10.35
N ASP A 133 -14.23 -7.49 11.35
CA ASP A 133 -15.64 -7.07 11.46
C ASP A 133 -15.92 -5.93 10.48
N LEU A 134 -16.01 -6.27 9.19
CA LEU A 134 -16.31 -5.37 8.09
C LEU A 134 -17.70 -5.60 7.55
N THR A 135 -18.36 -4.54 7.10
CA THR A 135 -19.60 -4.67 6.32
C THR A 135 -19.33 -5.41 5.01
N GLU A 136 -20.37 -6.05 4.44
CA GLU A 136 -20.25 -6.74 3.15
C GLU A 136 -19.75 -5.79 2.06
N GLU A 137 -20.24 -4.55 2.05
CA GLU A 137 -19.83 -3.52 1.09
C GLU A 137 -18.33 -3.23 1.15
N VAL A 138 -17.78 -3.02 2.35
CA VAL A 138 -16.33 -2.77 2.57
C VAL A 138 -15.51 -4.01 2.25
N ARG A 139 -16.00 -5.20 2.62
CA ARG A 139 -15.35 -6.47 2.31
C ARG A 139 -15.18 -6.67 0.81
N ASP A 140 -16.24 -6.47 0.05
CA ASP A 140 -16.24 -6.56 -1.41
C ASP A 140 -15.32 -5.49 -2.03
N ALA A 141 -15.37 -4.26 -1.49
CA ALA A 141 -14.52 -3.17 -1.96
C ALA A 141 -13.05 -3.58 -1.87
N VAL A 142 -12.61 -4.05 -0.71
CA VAL A 142 -11.21 -4.44 -0.48
C VAL A 142 -10.83 -5.70 -1.26
N LEU A 143 -11.71 -6.72 -1.31
CA LEU A 143 -11.38 -7.99 -1.96
C LEU A 143 -11.18 -7.86 -3.48
N TYR A 144 -11.98 -7.04 -4.17
CA TYR A 144 -11.88 -6.98 -5.64
C TYR A 144 -12.30 -5.65 -6.28
N LYS A 145 -13.31 -4.91 -5.75
CA LYS A 145 -13.84 -3.72 -6.45
C LYS A 145 -12.80 -2.61 -6.57
N ASN A 146 -12.03 -2.37 -5.51
CA ASN A 146 -10.98 -1.35 -5.53
C ASN A 146 -9.88 -1.70 -6.54
N PHE A 147 -9.45 -2.97 -6.59
CA PHE A 147 -8.50 -3.42 -7.61
C PHE A 147 -9.02 -3.16 -9.02
N MET A 148 -10.27 -3.55 -9.30
CA MET A 148 -10.87 -3.35 -10.62
C MET A 148 -10.92 -1.86 -11.00
N ARG A 149 -11.29 -0.99 -10.07
CA ARG A 149 -11.38 0.45 -10.30
C ARG A 149 -10.00 1.12 -10.45
N ILE A 150 -9.06 0.77 -9.59
CA ILE A 150 -7.76 1.46 -9.48
C ILE A 150 -6.80 0.95 -10.55
N VAL A 151 -6.73 -0.38 -10.73
CA VAL A 151 -5.73 -1.06 -11.56
C VAL A 151 -6.29 -1.39 -12.94
N ALA A 152 -7.44 -2.03 -13.02
CA ALA A 152 -8.02 -2.44 -14.29
C ALA A 152 -8.70 -1.28 -15.05
N GLY A 153 -8.90 -0.13 -14.40
CA GLY A 153 -9.50 1.04 -15.05
C GLY A 153 -10.96 0.82 -15.42
N SER A 154 -11.70 0.00 -14.66
CA SER A 154 -13.14 -0.16 -14.89
C SER A 154 -13.84 1.18 -14.78
N PRO A 155 -14.79 1.51 -15.69
CA PRO A 155 -15.60 2.72 -15.56
C PRO A 155 -16.34 2.70 -14.22
N GLU A 156 -16.48 3.87 -13.63
CA GLU A 156 -17.25 4.12 -12.40
C GLU A 156 -18.70 3.70 -12.55
#